data_3582ec8b8c1c13ab7929473e63097415
#
_entry.id   3582ec8b8c1c13ab7929473e63097415
#
_cell.length_a   1.000
_cell.length_b   1.000
_cell.length_c   1.000
_cell.angle_alpha   90.00
_cell.angle_beta   90.00
_cell.angle_gamma   90.00
#
_symmetry.space_group_name_H-M   'P 1'
#
loop_
_entity.id
_entity.type
_entity.pdbx_description
1 polymer ?
#
loop_
_entity_poly.entity_id
_entity_poly.type
_entity_poly.pdbx_seq_one_letter_code
_entity_poly.pdbx_strand_id
1 'polypeptide(L)'
;MVFSDLFFIFAFLPAFMVCYLLAYLLDKKFFKTGEHPANVRNAILVLFSLIFYAWGEPVYVFLMLFSVMINYFAGLGIDSQQSHRKRALVIGLICNILLLGTFKYAGFFATTLNSIGIPVGIPKISLPIGISFYTFQSISYLIDVYRREAPAQRRFQDLLLYISMFPQLIAGPIVRYDIVALEIRDRKVRQYDIVEGSYRFLIGLGKKVILANQFSEIADQFLANGLQNLSTFGAWVGILAFTLQIFFDFSGYSDMAIGLGRCLGFHFAENFKHPYCCTSISDFWRKWHMSLGSFFRDYVYIPMGGNRRHQPLNIFVVWFLTGMWHGASWNFIIWGLYFGVIVIAEKYTLLKVQDKIPSFLLHIYSLLLVVIGWGIFYFDDFTKMQHFFDAFCGNAKNIYDFAAESACMDNFWLWVAGILFCLPVYDTVAKWYNRYLPNNTRMKKNITLATRTVVSIILLTLSVALLVGATNNAFIYTRF
;
A
#
# COMPACT_ATOMS: atom_id res chain seq x y z
N MET A 1 0.88 0.07 16.47
CA MET A 1 -0.05 -1.09 16.34
C MET A 1 -0.19 -1.40 14.87
N VAL A 2 -0.17 -2.68 14.48
CA VAL A 2 -0.41 -3.13 13.08
C VAL A 2 -1.59 -4.11 13.05
N PHE A 3 -2.21 -4.31 11.88
CA PHE A 3 -3.41 -5.16 11.77
C PHE A 3 -3.16 -6.64 12.06
N SER A 4 -1.95 -7.11 11.85
CA SER A 4 -1.50 -8.46 12.19
C SER A 4 -1.03 -8.62 13.63
N ASP A 5 -1.34 -7.68 14.51
CA ASP A 5 -1.01 -7.74 15.93
C ASP A 5 -2.11 -8.49 16.70
N LEU A 6 -1.75 -9.39 17.60
CA LEU A 6 -2.73 -10.11 18.43
C LEU A 6 -3.58 -9.13 19.28
N PHE A 7 -2.95 -8.06 19.79
CA PHE A 7 -3.66 -7.02 20.52
C PHE A 7 -4.68 -6.30 19.61
N PHE A 8 -4.32 -6.02 18.35
CA PHE A 8 -5.26 -5.43 17.41
C PHE A 8 -6.46 -6.37 17.17
N ILE A 9 -6.21 -7.65 16.90
CA ILE A 9 -7.25 -8.63 16.52
C ILE A 9 -8.18 -8.92 17.71
N PHE A 10 -7.64 -9.13 18.92
CA PHE A 10 -8.41 -9.63 20.06
C PHE A 10 -8.84 -8.56 21.08
N ALA A 11 -8.25 -7.38 21.08
CA ALA A 11 -8.62 -6.31 22.00
C ALA A 11 -9.13 -5.06 21.27
N PHE A 12 -8.30 -4.44 20.41
CA PHE A 12 -8.66 -3.18 19.77
C PHE A 12 -9.85 -3.30 18.83
N LEU A 13 -9.80 -4.25 17.89
CA LEU A 13 -10.86 -4.41 16.87
C LEU A 13 -12.20 -4.81 17.49
N PRO A 14 -12.30 -5.78 18.41
CA PRO A 14 -13.56 -6.07 19.10
C PRO A 14 -14.11 -4.89 19.91
N ALA A 15 -13.26 -4.19 20.68
CA ALA A 15 -13.69 -3.01 21.43
C ALA A 15 -14.21 -1.90 20.50
N PHE A 16 -13.50 -1.63 19.41
CA PHE A 16 -13.93 -0.70 18.38
C PHE A 16 -15.27 -1.12 17.77
N MET A 17 -15.44 -2.38 17.38
CA MET A 17 -16.68 -2.88 16.75
C MET A 17 -17.87 -2.77 17.68
N VAL A 18 -17.72 -3.05 18.98
CA VAL A 18 -18.79 -2.86 19.99
C VAL A 18 -19.17 -1.37 20.09
N CYS A 19 -18.19 -0.48 20.25
CA CYS A 19 -18.45 0.96 20.31
C CYS A 19 -19.09 1.49 19.03
N TYR A 20 -18.64 1.01 17.88
CA TYR A 20 -19.17 1.40 16.58
C TYR A 20 -20.62 0.92 16.37
N LEU A 21 -20.94 -0.30 16.82
CA LEU A 21 -22.32 -0.83 16.79
C LEU A 21 -23.24 0.00 17.69
N LEU A 22 -22.81 0.34 18.90
CA LEU A 22 -23.56 1.22 19.79
C LEU A 22 -23.78 2.60 19.15
N ALA A 23 -22.75 3.17 18.55
CA ALA A 23 -22.84 4.42 17.79
C ALA A 23 -23.84 4.33 16.62
N TYR A 24 -23.86 3.19 15.90
CA TYR A 24 -24.84 2.95 14.83
C TYR A 24 -26.29 2.94 15.35
N LEU A 25 -26.52 2.34 16.52
CA LEU A 25 -27.84 2.31 17.15
C LEU A 25 -28.27 3.73 17.61
N LEU A 26 -27.33 4.53 18.13
CA LEU A 26 -27.58 5.91 18.51
C LEU A 26 -27.89 6.79 17.30
N ASP A 27 -27.10 6.69 16.22
CA ASP A 27 -27.36 7.40 14.95
C ASP A 27 -28.75 7.07 14.42
N LYS A 28 -29.13 5.78 14.42
CA LYS A 28 -30.45 5.33 13.97
C LYS A 28 -31.60 5.89 14.82
N LYS A 29 -31.36 6.08 16.13
CA LYS A 29 -32.36 6.60 17.06
C LYS A 29 -32.50 8.13 16.99
N PHE A 30 -31.38 8.86 16.92
CA PHE A 30 -31.37 10.32 17.12
C PHE A 30 -31.16 11.12 15.84
N PHE A 31 -30.49 10.54 14.81
CA PHE A 31 -30.05 11.27 13.61
C PHE A 31 -30.62 10.70 12.30
N LYS A 32 -31.67 9.88 12.36
CA LYS A 32 -32.23 9.15 11.21
C LYS A 32 -32.61 10.04 10.01
N THR A 33 -33.01 11.28 10.25
CA THR A 33 -33.50 12.24 9.24
C THR A 33 -32.67 13.50 9.13
N GLY A 34 -31.50 13.55 9.80
CA GLY A 34 -30.61 14.72 9.79
C GLY A 34 -29.70 14.79 8.57
N GLU A 35 -29.06 15.95 8.37
CA GLU A 35 -28.08 16.15 7.31
C GLU A 35 -26.83 15.25 7.44
N HIS A 36 -26.57 14.74 8.65
CA HIS A 36 -25.42 13.87 8.97
C HIS A 36 -25.86 12.63 9.75
N PRO A 37 -26.46 11.64 9.08
CA PRO A 37 -26.98 10.44 9.73
C PRO A 37 -25.89 9.50 10.30
N ALA A 38 -24.62 9.75 10.01
CA ALA A 38 -23.47 8.98 10.50
C ALA A 38 -22.63 9.74 11.56
N ASN A 39 -23.21 10.69 12.29
CA ASN A 39 -22.47 11.62 13.14
C ASN A 39 -21.76 10.93 14.31
N VAL A 40 -22.44 10.08 15.08
CA VAL A 40 -21.86 9.39 16.25
C VAL A 40 -20.86 8.33 15.79
N ARG A 41 -21.19 7.59 14.70
CA ARG A 41 -20.27 6.61 14.11
C ARG A 41 -18.96 7.27 13.64
N ASN A 42 -19.03 8.46 13.04
CA ASN A 42 -17.87 9.21 12.62
C ASN A 42 -17.04 9.65 13.83
N ALA A 43 -17.65 10.11 14.91
CA ALA A 43 -16.94 10.49 16.13
C ALA A 43 -16.21 9.29 16.77
N ILE A 44 -16.86 8.15 16.89
CA ILE A 44 -16.21 6.91 17.38
C ILE A 44 -15.08 6.47 16.47
N LEU A 45 -15.27 6.52 15.14
CA LEU A 45 -14.23 6.14 14.19
C LEU A 45 -13.04 7.09 14.25
N VAL A 46 -13.24 8.39 14.40
CA VAL A 46 -12.16 9.37 14.64
C VAL A 46 -11.42 9.07 15.93
N LEU A 47 -12.15 8.85 17.04
CA LEU A 47 -11.54 8.56 18.33
C LEU A 47 -10.63 7.33 18.26
N PHE A 48 -11.13 6.22 17.74
CA PHE A 48 -10.34 4.99 17.60
C PHE A 48 -9.20 5.12 16.60
N SER A 49 -9.37 5.93 15.55
CA SER A 49 -8.29 6.23 14.59
C SER A 49 -7.16 7.02 15.23
N LEU A 50 -7.48 8.00 16.05
CA LEU A 50 -6.47 8.76 16.81
C LEU A 50 -5.78 7.89 17.86
N ILE A 51 -6.50 7.02 18.56
CA ILE A 51 -5.90 6.05 19.50
C ILE A 51 -4.97 5.09 18.76
N PHE A 52 -5.41 4.54 17.61
CA PHE A 52 -4.61 3.64 16.78
C PHE A 52 -3.29 4.29 16.34
N TYR A 53 -3.35 5.54 15.89
CA TYR A 53 -2.18 6.28 15.44
C TYR A 53 -1.26 6.65 16.61
N ALA A 54 -1.83 7.20 17.69
CA ALA A 54 -1.08 7.61 18.87
C ALA A 54 -0.41 6.43 19.59
N TRP A 55 -0.91 5.19 19.42
CA TRP A 55 -0.27 3.99 19.98
C TRP A 55 1.15 3.78 19.44
N GLY A 56 1.39 4.09 18.17
CA GLY A 56 2.72 4.02 17.55
C GLY A 56 3.46 5.36 17.55
N GLU A 57 2.71 6.47 17.50
CA GLU A 57 3.22 7.82 17.26
C GLU A 57 2.59 8.85 18.22
N PRO A 58 2.86 8.75 19.52
CA PRO A 58 2.17 9.58 20.53
C PRO A 58 2.41 11.08 20.36
N VAL A 59 3.56 11.49 19.84
CA VAL A 59 3.90 12.90 19.58
C VAL A 59 3.40 13.35 18.21
N TYR A 60 3.55 12.50 17.19
CA TYR A 60 3.22 12.86 15.81
C TYR A 60 1.72 12.87 15.50
N VAL A 61 0.86 12.41 16.42
CA VAL A 61 -0.59 12.64 16.32
C VAL A 61 -0.92 14.14 16.29
N PHE A 62 -0.19 14.97 17.02
CA PHE A 62 -0.37 16.42 16.98
C PHE A 62 0.07 17.04 15.65
N LEU A 63 1.12 16.49 15.01
CA LEU A 63 1.54 16.91 13.68
C LEU A 63 0.47 16.58 12.64
N MET A 64 -0.14 15.39 12.72
CA MET A 64 -1.25 15.00 11.85
C MET A 64 -2.46 15.92 12.04
N LEU A 65 -2.85 16.23 13.30
CA LEU A 65 -3.93 17.17 13.59
C LEU A 65 -3.63 18.57 13.03
N PHE A 66 -2.39 19.04 13.17
CA PHE A 66 -1.95 20.30 12.59
C PHE A 66 -2.04 20.31 11.06
N SER A 67 -1.60 19.22 10.42
CA SER A 67 -1.74 19.06 8.96
C SER A 67 -3.21 19.10 8.52
N VAL A 68 -4.10 18.39 9.24
CA VAL A 68 -5.55 18.42 8.95
C VAL A 68 -6.12 19.82 9.07
N MET A 69 -5.69 20.57 10.11
CA MET A 69 -6.13 21.95 10.34
C MET A 69 -5.72 22.88 9.18
N ILE A 70 -4.47 22.78 8.71
CA ILE A 70 -4.00 23.54 7.54
C ILE A 70 -4.87 23.23 6.33
N ASN A 71 -5.11 21.95 6.04
CA ASN A 71 -5.87 21.51 4.87
C ASN A 71 -7.36 21.87 4.98
N TYR A 72 -7.93 21.90 6.18
CA TYR A 72 -9.29 22.36 6.43
C TYR A 72 -9.47 23.84 6.04
N PHE A 73 -8.61 24.72 6.57
CA PHE A 73 -8.67 26.13 6.24
C PHE A 73 -8.32 26.42 4.79
N ALA A 74 -7.34 25.73 4.22
CA ALA A 74 -7.00 25.84 2.81
C ALA A 74 -8.19 25.43 1.92
N GLY A 75 -8.87 24.32 2.26
CA GLY A 75 -10.06 23.85 1.55
C GLY A 75 -11.22 24.86 1.57
N LEU A 76 -11.50 25.46 2.74
CA LEU A 76 -12.49 26.53 2.88
C LEU A 76 -12.07 27.77 2.06
N GLY A 77 -10.78 28.12 2.06
CA GLY A 77 -10.25 29.23 1.26
C GLY A 77 -10.38 28.99 -0.24
N ILE A 78 -10.20 27.75 -0.71
CA ILE A 78 -10.40 27.36 -2.10
C ILE A 78 -11.89 27.47 -2.51
N ASP A 79 -12.80 27.13 -1.62
CA ASP A 79 -14.25 27.18 -1.86
C ASP A 79 -14.84 28.59 -1.74
N SER A 80 -14.07 29.55 -1.23
CA SER A 80 -14.48 30.95 -1.08
C SER A 80 -14.48 31.71 -2.44
N GLN A 81 -14.52 33.05 -2.39
CA GLN A 81 -14.54 33.90 -3.58
C GLN A 81 -13.42 33.60 -4.58
N GLN A 82 -13.70 33.70 -5.87
CA GLN A 82 -12.85 33.27 -6.99
C GLN A 82 -11.44 33.87 -7.00
N SER A 83 -11.24 35.09 -6.47
CA SER A 83 -9.93 35.74 -6.40
C SER A 83 -8.92 35.10 -5.47
N HIS A 84 -9.35 34.35 -4.44
CA HIS A 84 -8.48 33.74 -3.43
C HIS A 84 -8.22 32.25 -3.63
N ARG A 85 -8.98 31.57 -4.50
CA ARG A 85 -8.92 30.12 -4.72
C ARG A 85 -7.52 29.60 -5.05
N LYS A 86 -6.85 30.21 -6.05
CA LYS A 86 -5.52 29.80 -6.48
C LYS A 86 -4.48 30.03 -5.39
N ARG A 87 -4.57 31.15 -4.65
CA ARG A 87 -3.65 31.45 -3.54
C ARG A 87 -3.80 30.43 -2.41
N ALA A 88 -5.03 30.11 -2.00
CA ALA A 88 -5.31 29.12 -0.97
C ALA A 88 -4.80 27.72 -1.37
N LEU A 89 -5.00 27.31 -2.63
CA LEU A 89 -4.42 26.06 -3.15
C LEU A 89 -2.90 26.05 -3.04
N VAL A 90 -2.23 27.08 -3.58
CA VAL A 90 -0.77 27.16 -3.60
C VAL A 90 -0.20 27.13 -2.19
N ILE A 91 -0.77 27.91 -1.26
CA ILE A 91 -0.34 27.92 0.16
C ILE A 91 -0.53 26.53 0.79
N GLY A 92 -1.70 25.90 0.61
CA GLY A 92 -1.97 24.57 1.12
C GLY A 92 -1.01 23.51 0.56
N LEU A 93 -0.71 23.55 -0.74
CA LEU A 93 0.28 22.64 -1.35
C LEU A 93 1.68 22.89 -0.82
N ILE A 94 2.12 24.13 -0.71
CA ILE A 94 3.44 24.48 -0.15
C ILE A 94 3.55 23.99 1.29
N CYS A 95 2.54 24.20 2.14
CA CYS A 95 2.55 23.71 3.52
C CYS A 95 2.68 22.18 3.58
N ASN A 96 1.92 21.44 2.78
CA ASN A 96 2.02 19.97 2.73
C ASN A 96 3.40 19.50 2.24
N ILE A 97 3.97 20.13 1.21
CA ILE A 97 5.30 19.79 0.68
C ILE A 97 6.38 20.13 1.70
N LEU A 98 6.28 21.26 2.41
CA LEU A 98 7.23 21.65 3.46
C LEU A 98 7.17 20.68 4.65
N LEU A 99 5.97 20.27 5.09
CA LEU A 99 5.84 19.27 6.15
C LEU A 99 6.50 17.95 5.74
N LEU A 100 6.17 17.43 4.56
CA LEU A 100 6.78 16.20 4.05
C LEU A 100 8.29 16.38 3.85
N GLY A 101 8.73 17.51 3.30
CA GLY A 101 10.13 17.84 3.06
C GLY A 101 10.96 17.87 4.33
N THR A 102 10.44 18.49 5.38
CA THR A 102 11.13 18.59 6.67
C THR A 102 11.26 17.23 7.34
N PHE A 103 10.18 16.48 7.46
CA PHE A 103 10.21 15.23 8.24
C PHE A 103 10.80 14.04 7.45
N LYS A 104 10.66 14.00 6.13
CA LYS A 104 11.16 12.88 5.31
C LYS A 104 12.53 13.16 4.68
N TYR A 105 12.77 14.38 4.21
CA TYR A 105 13.92 14.62 3.33
C TYR A 105 15.03 15.50 3.94
N ALA A 106 14.80 16.18 5.07
CA ALA A 106 15.83 17.07 5.66
C ALA A 106 17.13 16.32 6.01
N GLY A 107 17.02 15.13 6.61
CA GLY A 107 18.19 14.28 6.89
C GLY A 107 18.92 13.82 5.63
N PHE A 108 18.19 13.40 4.61
CA PHE A 108 18.74 12.96 3.33
C PHE A 108 19.50 14.09 2.62
N PHE A 109 18.94 15.29 2.54
CA PHE A 109 19.62 16.43 1.95
C PHE A 109 20.87 16.83 2.75
N ALA A 110 20.79 16.86 4.09
CA ALA A 110 21.93 17.16 4.93
C ALA A 110 23.07 16.14 4.77
N THR A 111 22.75 14.86 4.74
CA THR A 111 23.71 13.78 4.51
C THR A 111 24.35 13.88 3.13
N THR A 112 23.53 14.15 2.10
CA THR A 112 24.02 14.31 0.73
C THR A 112 24.95 15.54 0.59
N LEU A 113 24.62 16.69 1.22
CA LEU A 113 25.49 17.87 1.22
C LEU A 113 26.81 17.58 1.93
N ASN A 114 26.80 16.88 3.05
CA ASN A 114 28.02 16.46 3.74
C ASN A 114 28.89 15.56 2.88
N SER A 115 28.31 14.66 2.10
CA SER A 115 29.06 13.74 1.22
C SER A 115 29.81 14.46 0.08
N ILE A 116 29.35 15.65 -0.31
CA ILE A 116 30.03 16.49 -1.33
C ILE A 116 30.90 17.60 -0.72
N GLY A 117 31.17 17.51 0.60
CA GLY A 117 32.07 18.41 1.31
C GLY A 117 31.47 19.71 1.85
N ILE A 118 30.13 19.86 1.83
CA ILE A 118 29.43 21.00 2.44
C ILE A 118 28.99 20.62 3.86
N PRO A 119 29.62 21.14 4.93
CA PRO A 119 29.31 20.74 6.30
C PRO A 119 27.95 21.33 6.74
N VAL A 120 26.95 20.48 6.88
CA VAL A 120 25.61 20.82 7.37
C VAL A 120 25.24 19.91 8.54
N GLY A 121 24.66 20.48 9.58
CA GLY A 121 24.16 19.69 10.71
C GLY A 121 23.03 18.73 10.27
N ILE A 122 23.18 17.44 10.56
CA ILE A 122 22.15 16.45 10.26
C ILE A 122 21.04 16.54 11.30
N PRO A 123 19.81 16.91 10.94
CA PRO A 123 18.70 17.00 11.89
C PRO A 123 18.32 15.61 12.41
N LYS A 124 18.21 15.49 13.73
CA LYS A 124 17.71 14.25 14.38
C LYS A 124 16.17 14.24 14.41
N ILE A 125 15.55 14.10 13.25
CA ILE A 125 14.10 14.06 13.09
C ILE A 125 13.71 12.63 12.73
N SER A 126 12.87 11.97 13.53
CA SER A 126 12.32 10.67 13.16
C SER A 126 11.17 10.87 12.15
N LEU A 127 11.05 9.93 11.22
CA LEU A 127 10.00 9.94 10.19
C LEU A 127 8.67 9.51 10.81
N PRO A 128 7.62 10.37 10.84
CA PRO A 128 6.30 9.98 11.33
C PRO A 128 5.68 8.91 10.42
N ILE A 129 5.22 7.81 11.00
CA ILE A 129 4.54 6.74 10.26
C ILE A 129 3.32 7.31 9.51
N GLY A 130 3.19 7.00 8.22
CA GLY A 130 2.06 7.41 7.40
C GLY A 130 2.09 8.85 6.88
N ILE A 131 3.12 9.66 7.18
CA ILE A 131 3.19 11.06 6.71
C ILE A 131 3.05 11.17 5.18
N SER A 132 3.65 10.26 4.43
CA SER A 132 3.55 10.23 2.96
C SER A 132 2.11 9.97 2.49
N PHE A 133 1.38 9.10 3.19
CA PHE A 133 0.00 8.74 2.85
C PHE A 133 -0.96 9.89 3.15
N TYR A 134 -0.96 10.42 4.37
CA TYR A 134 -1.89 11.49 4.71
C TYR A 134 -1.56 12.82 4.01
N THR A 135 -0.29 13.04 3.62
CA THR A 135 0.06 14.19 2.77
C THR A 135 -0.54 14.04 1.37
N PHE A 136 -0.49 12.86 0.76
CA PHE A 136 -1.10 12.62 -0.55
C PHE A 136 -2.63 12.74 -0.50
N GLN A 137 -3.26 12.24 0.56
CA GLN A 137 -4.69 12.44 0.78
C GLN A 137 -5.05 13.92 0.91
N SER A 138 -4.25 14.69 1.67
CA SER A 138 -4.42 16.13 1.81
C SER A 138 -4.25 16.88 0.49
N ILE A 139 -3.23 16.55 -0.29
CA ILE A 139 -2.98 17.13 -1.61
C ILE A 139 -4.15 16.81 -2.56
N SER A 140 -4.61 15.55 -2.59
CA SER A 140 -5.76 15.18 -3.44
C SER A 140 -7.01 15.97 -3.05
N TYR A 141 -7.31 16.07 -1.75
CA TYR A 141 -8.43 16.89 -1.26
C TYR A 141 -8.38 18.33 -1.76
N LEU A 142 -7.25 19.02 -1.61
CA LEU A 142 -7.12 20.42 -2.03
C LEU A 142 -7.28 20.59 -3.55
N ILE A 143 -6.72 19.67 -4.34
CA ILE A 143 -6.80 19.71 -5.80
C ILE A 143 -8.22 19.37 -6.26
N ASP A 144 -8.89 18.37 -5.68
CA ASP A 144 -10.26 17.96 -6.03
C ASP A 144 -11.26 19.10 -5.72
N VAL A 145 -11.10 19.78 -4.57
CA VAL A 145 -11.89 20.96 -4.23
C VAL A 145 -11.62 22.12 -5.23
N TYR A 146 -10.36 22.33 -5.60
CA TYR A 146 -10.01 23.37 -6.57
C TYR A 146 -10.59 23.09 -7.95
N ARG A 147 -10.56 21.82 -8.40
CA ARG A 147 -11.15 21.38 -9.68
C ARG A 147 -12.68 21.34 -9.65
N ARG A 148 -13.29 21.46 -8.46
CA ARG A 148 -14.73 21.28 -8.22
C ARG A 148 -15.20 19.84 -8.48
N GLU A 149 -14.31 18.87 -8.37
CA GLU A 149 -14.60 17.45 -8.44
C GLU A 149 -15.25 16.96 -7.13
N ALA A 150 -14.92 17.63 -6.02
CA ALA A 150 -15.54 17.40 -4.71
C ALA A 150 -15.81 18.73 -3.98
N PRO A 151 -16.85 18.80 -3.11
CA PRO A 151 -17.12 19.99 -2.30
C PRO A 151 -16.09 20.13 -1.18
N ALA A 152 -15.78 21.36 -0.76
CA ALA A 152 -14.98 21.60 0.42
C ALA A 152 -15.69 21.07 1.67
N GLN A 153 -14.93 20.40 2.54
CA GLN A 153 -15.49 19.85 3.78
C GLN A 153 -15.76 20.98 4.78
N ARG A 154 -17.05 21.13 5.16
CA ARG A 154 -17.49 22.17 6.10
C ARG A 154 -17.33 21.79 7.57
N ARG A 155 -17.12 20.51 7.86
CA ARG A 155 -16.96 19.97 9.22
C ARG A 155 -15.55 19.47 9.40
N PHE A 156 -14.84 20.05 10.36
CA PHE A 156 -13.46 19.63 10.69
C PHE A 156 -13.38 18.14 11.03
N GLN A 157 -14.34 17.62 11.81
CA GLN A 157 -14.41 16.21 12.19
C GLN A 157 -14.43 15.26 10.98
N ASP A 158 -15.15 15.61 9.91
CA ASP A 158 -15.29 14.75 8.73
C ASP A 158 -14.03 14.78 7.86
N LEU A 159 -13.31 15.91 7.81
CA LEU A 159 -11.99 15.97 7.18
C LEU A 159 -10.95 15.21 8.01
N LEU A 160 -11.00 15.36 9.34
CA LEU A 160 -10.16 14.60 10.25
C LEU A 160 -10.39 13.09 10.08
N LEU A 161 -11.66 12.66 9.99
CA LEU A 161 -12.00 11.27 9.71
C LEU A 161 -11.36 10.80 8.39
N TYR A 162 -11.53 11.56 7.32
CA TYR A 162 -10.97 11.21 6.01
C TYR A 162 -9.47 10.96 6.06
N ILE A 163 -8.73 11.84 6.74
CA ILE A 163 -7.26 11.78 6.78
C ILE A 163 -6.77 10.76 7.79
N SER A 164 -7.41 10.65 8.97
CA SER A 164 -6.92 9.82 10.07
C SER A 164 -7.47 8.39 10.11
N MET A 165 -8.42 8.04 9.25
CA MET A 165 -9.15 6.76 9.31
C MET A 165 -8.19 5.55 9.33
N PHE A 166 -8.16 4.82 10.45
CA PHE A 166 -7.15 3.81 10.74
C PHE A 166 -7.04 2.67 9.69
N PRO A 167 -8.12 2.23 8.99
CA PRO A 167 -7.97 1.20 7.97
C PRO A 167 -7.05 1.61 6.81
N GLN A 168 -6.98 2.88 6.46
CA GLN A 168 -6.21 3.36 5.31
C GLN A 168 -4.91 4.10 5.68
N LEU A 169 -4.78 4.59 6.93
CA LEU A 169 -3.81 5.60 7.32
C LEU A 169 -2.34 5.21 7.12
N ILE A 170 -1.95 3.97 7.45
CA ILE A 170 -0.54 3.56 7.49
C ILE A 170 -0.05 3.09 6.12
N ALA A 171 -0.75 2.13 5.50
CA ALA A 171 -0.36 1.51 4.24
C ALA A 171 -1.55 0.93 3.46
N GLY A 172 -2.74 1.44 3.70
CA GLY A 172 -3.92 1.13 2.88
C GLY A 172 -3.78 1.66 1.45
N PRO A 173 -4.76 1.40 0.57
CA PRO A 173 -4.86 2.11 -0.68
C PRO A 173 -4.86 3.62 -0.44
N ILE A 174 -4.21 4.40 -1.31
CA ILE A 174 -4.33 5.87 -1.27
C ILE A 174 -5.75 6.22 -1.69
N VAL A 175 -6.61 6.47 -0.70
CA VAL A 175 -8.02 6.79 -0.93
C VAL A 175 -8.13 8.27 -1.24
N ARG A 176 -8.71 8.61 -2.38
CA ARG A 176 -8.97 10.01 -2.76
C ARG A 176 -10.26 10.49 -2.12
N TYR A 177 -10.33 11.81 -1.89
CA TYR A 177 -11.47 12.41 -1.20
C TYR A 177 -12.78 12.27 -1.99
N ASP A 178 -12.74 12.43 -3.31
CA ASP A 178 -13.89 12.28 -4.21
C ASP A 178 -14.61 10.91 -4.05
N ILE A 179 -13.84 9.85 -3.77
CA ILE A 179 -14.36 8.48 -3.65
C ILE A 179 -15.19 8.31 -2.36
N VAL A 180 -14.72 8.89 -1.23
CA VAL A 180 -15.32 8.64 0.09
C VAL A 180 -16.14 9.81 0.65
N ALA A 181 -16.14 10.95 0.00
CA ALA A 181 -16.79 12.17 0.48
C ALA A 181 -18.29 11.97 0.80
N LEU A 182 -19.01 11.24 -0.06
CA LEU A 182 -20.41 10.91 0.15
C LEU A 182 -20.60 9.89 1.28
N GLU A 183 -19.72 8.89 1.36
CA GLU A 183 -19.79 7.82 2.37
C GLU A 183 -19.44 8.32 3.78
N ILE A 184 -18.61 9.36 3.90
CA ILE A 184 -18.37 10.04 5.18
C ILE A 184 -19.66 10.66 5.71
N ARG A 185 -20.44 11.29 4.83
CA ARG A 185 -21.69 11.96 5.21
C ARG A 185 -22.81 10.95 5.48
N ASP A 186 -23.04 10.06 4.54
CA ASP A 186 -24.10 9.02 4.62
C ASP A 186 -23.60 7.71 4.03
N ARG A 187 -23.60 6.66 4.84
CA ARG A 187 -23.24 5.31 4.43
C ARG A 187 -24.17 4.26 5.03
N LYS A 188 -24.49 3.29 4.20
CA LYS A 188 -25.34 2.14 4.58
C LYS A 188 -24.48 0.89 4.63
N VAL A 189 -24.43 0.25 5.78
CA VAL A 189 -23.74 -1.04 5.95
C VAL A 189 -24.78 -2.15 5.81
N ARG A 190 -24.61 -3.02 4.83
CA ARG A 190 -25.43 -4.21 4.62
C ARG A 190 -24.77 -5.41 5.28
N GLN A 191 -25.55 -6.42 5.70
CA GLN A 191 -24.99 -7.68 6.21
C GLN A 191 -23.98 -8.32 5.23
N TYR A 192 -24.27 -8.22 3.94
CA TYR A 192 -23.36 -8.68 2.88
C TYR A 192 -21.99 -7.99 2.95
N ASP A 193 -21.95 -6.68 3.21
CA ASP A 193 -20.69 -5.92 3.28
C ASP A 193 -19.85 -6.33 4.50
N ILE A 194 -20.49 -6.66 5.62
CA ILE A 194 -19.79 -7.18 6.81
C ILE A 194 -19.18 -8.57 6.50
N VAL A 195 -19.95 -9.48 5.91
CA VAL A 195 -19.46 -10.83 5.57
C VAL A 195 -18.31 -10.78 4.57
N GLU A 196 -18.48 -10.02 3.49
CA GLU A 196 -17.43 -9.86 2.46
C GLU A 196 -16.19 -9.16 3.01
N GLY A 197 -16.40 -8.10 3.79
CA GLY A 197 -15.32 -7.35 4.40
C GLY A 197 -14.50 -8.17 5.40
N SER A 198 -15.19 -8.93 6.28
CA SER A 198 -14.52 -9.81 7.24
C SER A 198 -13.75 -10.94 6.55
N TYR A 199 -14.35 -11.56 5.53
CA TYR A 199 -13.68 -12.59 4.73
C TYR A 199 -12.43 -12.04 4.06
N ARG A 200 -12.53 -10.85 3.44
CA ARG A 200 -11.39 -10.19 2.80
C ARG A 200 -10.30 -9.81 3.79
N PHE A 201 -10.67 -9.34 4.98
CA PHE A 201 -9.71 -9.05 6.04
C PHE A 201 -8.91 -10.31 6.42
N LEU A 202 -9.56 -11.45 6.57
CA LEU A 202 -8.91 -12.70 6.94
C LEU A 202 -8.02 -13.26 5.82
N ILE A 203 -8.40 -13.08 4.54
CA ILE A 203 -7.51 -13.38 3.41
C ILE A 203 -6.26 -12.51 3.48
N GLY A 204 -6.41 -11.20 3.72
CA GLY A 204 -5.29 -10.28 3.88
C GLY A 204 -4.38 -10.66 5.05
N LEU A 205 -4.97 -11.04 6.19
CA LEU A 205 -4.23 -11.55 7.36
C LEU A 205 -3.45 -12.82 7.02
N GLY A 206 -4.07 -13.78 6.33
CA GLY A 206 -3.39 -15.00 5.85
C GLY A 206 -2.23 -14.69 4.90
N LYS A 207 -2.40 -13.79 3.94
CA LYS A 207 -1.30 -13.33 3.07
C LYS A 207 -0.13 -12.77 3.87
N LYS A 208 -0.40 -11.93 4.87
CA LYS A 208 0.62 -11.31 5.71
C LYS A 208 1.33 -12.32 6.59
N VAL A 209 0.58 -13.14 7.32
CA VAL A 209 1.15 -13.98 8.38
C VAL A 209 1.66 -15.32 7.85
N ILE A 210 0.87 -15.97 6.98
CA ILE A 210 1.20 -17.32 6.49
C ILE A 210 2.21 -17.29 5.34
N LEU A 211 2.19 -16.23 4.51
CA LEU A 211 3.07 -16.14 3.35
C LEU A 211 4.18 -15.10 3.56
N ALA A 212 3.84 -13.82 3.74
CA ALA A 212 4.84 -12.76 3.73
C ALA A 212 5.85 -12.89 4.87
N ASN A 213 5.42 -13.18 6.10
CA ASN A 213 6.33 -13.33 7.24
C ASN A 213 7.30 -14.49 7.03
N GLN A 214 6.83 -15.64 6.50
CA GLN A 214 7.68 -16.80 6.25
C GLN A 214 8.69 -16.52 5.11
N PHE A 215 8.26 -15.86 4.03
CA PHE A 215 9.19 -15.42 2.98
C PHE A 215 10.18 -14.35 3.47
N SER A 216 9.80 -13.54 4.48
CA SER A 216 10.71 -12.58 5.11
C SER A 216 11.88 -13.28 5.80
N GLU A 217 11.65 -14.39 6.49
CA GLU A 217 12.70 -15.17 7.17
C GLU A 217 13.70 -15.70 6.15
N ILE A 218 13.24 -16.25 5.03
CA ILE A 218 14.11 -16.72 3.95
C ILE A 218 14.88 -15.55 3.32
N ALA A 219 14.22 -14.44 3.01
CA ALA A 219 14.88 -13.28 2.42
C ALA A 219 15.95 -12.70 3.36
N ASP A 220 15.66 -12.54 4.64
CA ASP A 220 16.58 -12.02 5.64
C ASP A 220 17.79 -12.96 5.86
N GLN A 221 17.60 -14.27 5.74
CA GLN A 221 18.69 -15.25 5.84
C GLN A 221 19.78 -14.99 4.80
N PHE A 222 19.42 -14.70 3.55
CA PHE A 222 20.38 -14.53 2.46
C PHE A 222 20.75 -13.05 2.21
N LEU A 223 19.80 -12.14 2.25
CA LEU A 223 20.02 -10.74 1.83
C LEU A 223 20.45 -9.84 3.00
N ALA A 224 20.02 -10.12 4.24
CA ALA A 224 20.42 -9.33 5.40
C ALA A 224 21.60 -9.97 6.16
N ASN A 225 21.48 -11.23 6.55
CA ASN A 225 22.43 -11.90 7.44
C ASN A 225 23.55 -12.64 6.69
N GLY A 226 23.27 -13.19 5.50
CA GLY A 226 24.18 -14.04 4.72
C GLY A 226 24.97 -13.32 3.61
N LEU A 227 24.86 -12.01 3.48
CA LEU A 227 25.34 -11.26 2.31
C LEU A 227 26.87 -11.41 2.06
N GLN A 228 27.69 -11.52 3.11
CA GLN A 228 29.16 -11.60 2.96
C GLN A 228 29.63 -12.90 2.29
N ASN A 229 28.88 -13.99 2.43
CA ASN A 229 29.18 -15.31 1.88
C ASN A 229 28.12 -15.76 0.87
N LEU A 230 27.41 -14.80 0.25
CA LEU A 230 26.30 -15.06 -0.63
C LEU A 230 26.75 -15.84 -1.87
N SER A 231 26.18 -16.99 -2.10
CA SER A 231 26.33 -17.77 -3.33
C SER A 231 25.39 -17.22 -4.43
N THR A 232 25.67 -17.56 -5.69
CA THR A 232 24.77 -17.20 -6.80
C THR A 232 23.37 -17.77 -6.56
N PHE A 233 23.27 -19.04 -6.16
CA PHE A 233 21.97 -19.68 -5.87
C PHE A 233 21.29 -19.04 -4.68
N GLY A 234 22.02 -18.70 -3.61
CA GLY A 234 21.51 -17.97 -2.45
C GLY A 234 20.98 -16.58 -2.80
N ALA A 235 21.67 -15.85 -3.71
CA ALA A 235 21.20 -14.57 -4.19
C ALA A 235 19.83 -14.66 -4.90
N TRP A 236 19.65 -15.67 -5.74
CA TRP A 236 18.38 -15.92 -6.40
C TRP A 236 17.28 -16.34 -5.42
N VAL A 237 17.56 -17.26 -4.50
CA VAL A 237 16.60 -17.69 -3.48
C VAL A 237 16.16 -16.50 -2.60
N GLY A 238 17.11 -15.70 -2.12
CA GLY A 238 16.82 -14.53 -1.29
C GLY A 238 15.97 -13.50 -2.00
N ILE A 239 16.32 -13.14 -3.24
CA ILE A 239 15.56 -12.08 -3.96
C ILE A 239 14.19 -12.57 -4.44
N LEU A 240 14.04 -13.85 -4.77
CA LEU A 240 12.73 -14.42 -5.09
C LEU A 240 11.85 -14.50 -3.84
N ALA A 241 12.41 -14.85 -2.67
CA ALA A 241 11.70 -14.78 -1.40
C ALA A 241 11.25 -13.35 -1.09
N PHE A 242 12.14 -12.35 -1.25
CA PHE A 242 11.77 -10.94 -1.09
C PHE A 242 10.69 -10.48 -2.09
N THR A 243 10.75 -10.94 -3.33
CA THR A 243 9.74 -10.68 -4.36
C THR A 243 8.35 -11.15 -3.94
N LEU A 244 8.25 -12.33 -3.34
CA LEU A 244 6.99 -12.85 -2.81
C LEU A 244 6.61 -12.16 -1.48
N GLN A 245 7.56 -11.91 -0.60
CA GLN A 245 7.36 -11.18 0.64
C GLN A 245 6.72 -9.82 0.41
N ILE A 246 7.33 -8.95 -0.40
CA ILE A 246 6.84 -7.58 -0.63
C ILE A 246 5.43 -7.58 -1.24
N PHE A 247 5.12 -8.54 -2.10
CA PHE A 247 3.78 -8.66 -2.69
C PHE A 247 2.75 -9.09 -1.65
N PHE A 248 3.00 -10.18 -0.91
CA PHE A 248 2.02 -10.67 0.06
C PHE A 248 1.89 -9.77 1.26
N ASP A 249 2.97 -9.12 1.69
CA ASP A 249 2.94 -8.14 2.77
C ASP A 249 2.05 -6.95 2.41
N PHE A 250 2.30 -6.32 1.27
CA PHE A 250 1.57 -5.12 0.88
C PHE A 250 0.15 -5.42 0.36
N SER A 251 -0.03 -6.48 -0.44
CA SER A 251 -1.38 -6.87 -0.88
C SER A 251 -2.21 -7.38 0.30
N GLY A 252 -1.60 -8.06 1.27
CA GLY A 252 -2.26 -8.49 2.50
C GLY A 252 -2.75 -7.33 3.34
N TYR A 253 -1.91 -6.31 3.55
CA TYR A 253 -2.33 -5.10 4.24
C TYR A 253 -3.45 -4.36 3.50
N SER A 254 -3.33 -4.23 2.17
CA SER A 254 -4.38 -3.61 1.34
C SER A 254 -5.70 -4.36 1.45
N ASP A 255 -5.69 -5.70 1.43
CA ASP A 255 -6.89 -6.51 1.59
C ASP A 255 -7.52 -6.36 2.97
N MET A 256 -6.71 -6.30 4.05
CA MET A 256 -7.19 -6.02 5.40
C MET A 256 -7.83 -4.63 5.48
N ALA A 257 -7.20 -3.62 4.90
CA ALA A 257 -7.71 -2.23 4.88
C ALA A 257 -9.04 -2.13 4.12
N ILE A 258 -9.12 -2.71 2.91
CA ILE A 258 -10.34 -2.73 2.09
C ILE A 258 -11.45 -3.52 2.80
N GLY A 259 -11.09 -4.65 3.43
CA GLY A 259 -12.03 -5.47 4.19
C GLY A 259 -12.65 -4.72 5.36
N LEU A 260 -11.82 -4.07 6.19
CA LEU A 260 -12.28 -3.22 7.30
C LEU A 260 -13.11 -2.03 6.80
N GLY A 261 -12.63 -1.33 5.77
CA GLY A 261 -13.39 -0.25 5.15
C GLY A 261 -14.78 -0.70 4.75
N ARG A 262 -14.89 -1.86 4.10
CA ARG A 262 -16.17 -2.42 3.66
C ARG A 262 -17.09 -2.77 4.83
N CYS A 263 -16.57 -3.34 5.92
CA CYS A 263 -17.34 -3.58 7.15
C CYS A 263 -17.93 -2.30 7.74
N LEU A 264 -17.25 -1.15 7.52
CA LEU A 264 -17.67 0.16 8.00
C LEU A 264 -18.56 0.92 6.98
N GLY A 265 -18.77 0.37 5.77
CA GLY A 265 -19.55 0.97 4.70
C GLY A 265 -18.75 1.92 3.80
N PHE A 266 -17.43 1.80 3.78
CA PHE A 266 -16.53 2.49 2.84
C PHE A 266 -16.05 1.54 1.74
N HIS A 267 -16.01 2.03 0.50
CA HIS A 267 -15.61 1.26 -0.66
C HIS A 267 -14.27 1.77 -1.22
N PHE A 268 -13.18 1.26 -0.64
CA PHE A 268 -11.84 1.60 -1.11
C PHE A 268 -11.52 0.92 -2.44
N ALA A 269 -10.71 1.60 -3.27
CA ALA A 269 -10.28 1.07 -4.55
C ALA A 269 -9.32 -0.12 -4.40
N GLU A 270 -9.34 -1.03 -5.39
CA GLU A 270 -8.36 -2.11 -5.47
C GLU A 270 -6.94 -1.58 -5.64
N ASN A 271 -5.98 -2.22 -4.98
CA ASN A 271 -4.59 -1.80 -5.02
C ASN A 271 -3.68 -2.78 -5.78
N PHE A 272 -4.08 -4.04 -5.91
CA PHE A 272 -3.33 -5.10 -6.60
C PHE A 272 -4.26 -5.97 -7.45
N LYS A 273 -3.78 -6.38 -8.64
CA LYS A 273 -4.50 -7.29 -9.55
C LYS A 273 -3.54 -8.22 -10.27
N HIS A 274 -3.07 -9.27 -9.60
CA HIS A 274 -2.13 -10.28 -10.14
C HIS A 274 -0.92 -9.64 -10.86
N PRO A 275 -0.11 -8.81 -10.19
CA PRO A 275 0.95 -8.04 -10.85
C PRO A 275 2.02 -8.91 -11.50
N TYR A 276 2.32 -10.08 -10.93
CA TYR A 276 3.32 -11.01 -11.48
C TYR A 276 2.83 -11.81 -12.69
N CYS A 277 1.56 -11.65 -13.10
CA CYS A 277 1.04 -12.12 -14.39
C CYS A 277 1.17 -11.04 -15.48
N CYS A 278 2.20 -10.21 -15.43
CA CYS A 278 2.45 -9.15 -16.40
C CYS A 278 3.23 -9.63 -17.62
N THR A 279 3.01 -8.96 -18.76
CA THR A 279 3.73 -9.18 -20.02
C THR A 279 4.60 -7.99 -20.42
N SER A 280 4.63 -6.94 -19.58
CA SER A 280 5.50 -5.77 -19.73
C SER A 280 5.62 -5.06 -18.35
N ILE A 281 6.64 -4.24 -18.19
CA ILE A 281 6.76 -3.41 -16.99
C ILE A 281 5.63 -2.38 -16.91
N SER A 282 5.20 -1.85 -18.05
CA SER A 282 4.01 -1.01 -18.11
C SER A 282 2.73 -1.71 -17.64
N ASP A 283 2.56 -3.00 -17.93
CA ASP A 283 1.44 -3.83 -17.45
C ASP A 283 1.58 -4.16 -15.97
N PHE A 284 2.81 -4.45 -15.50
CA PHE A 284 3.11 -4.67 -14.07
C PHE A 284 2.61 -3.48 -13.21
N TRP A 285 2.99 -2.25 -13.56
CA TRP A 285 2.64 -1.05 -12.80
C TRP A 285 1.16 -0.66 -12.90
N ARG A 286 0.43 -1.15 -13.88
CA ARG A 286 -1.04 -1.05 -13.93
C ARG A 286 -1.74 -1.99 -12.95
N LYS A 287 -1.02 -3.00 -12.44
CA LYS A 287 -1.53 -4.06 -11.55
C LYS A 287 -0.93 -4.00 -10.15
N TRP A 288 0.18 -3.26 -9.97
CA TRP A 288 0.88 -3.04 -8.72
C TRP A 288 0.59 -1.66 -8.18
N HIS A 289 0.22 -1.55 -6.89
CA HIS A 289 -0.01 -0.28 -6.19
C HIS A 289 -0.85 0.71 -7.02
N MET A 290 -2.00 0.23 -7.49
CA MET A 290 -2.85 0.93 -8.46
C MET A 290 -3.29 2.30 -7.96
N SER A 291 -3.51 2.45 -6.65
CA SER A 291 -3.90 3.71 -6.03
C SER A 291 -2.80 4.79 -6.15
N LEU A 292 -1.53 4.43 -5.96
CA LEU A 292 -0.39 5.32 -6.16
C LEU A 292 -0.24 5.70 -7.64
N GLY A 293 -0.34 4.70 -8.54
CA GLY A 293 -0.29 4.92 -9.98
C GLY A 293 -1.38 5.89 -10.46
N SER A 294 -2.62 5.73 -9.96
CA SER A 294 -3.72 6.64 -10.28
C SER A 294 -3.50 8.04 -9.72
N PHE A 295 -2.96 8.15 -8.50
CA PHE A 295 -2.63 9.45 -7.90
C PHE A 295 -1.63 10.22 -8.78
N PHE A 296 -0.47 9.63 -9.11
CA PHE A 296 0.52 10.31 -9.95
C PHE A 296 0.01 10.59 -11.36
N ARG A 297 -0.81 9.71 -11.93
CA ARG A 297 -1.45 9.95 -13.23
C ARG A 297 -2.33 11.20 -13.20
N ASP A 298 -3.22 11.31 -12.23
CA ASP A 298 -4.30 12.30 -12.22
C ASP A 298 -3.83 13.67 -11.67
N TYR A 299 -2.86 13.66 -10.74
CA TYR A 299 -2.39 14.88 -10.09
C TYR A 299 -1.04 15.41 -10.61
N VAL A 300 -0.27 14.59 -11.34
CA VAL A 300 1.04 15.00 -11.90
C VAL A 300 1.09 14.80 -13.42
N TYR A 301 0.93 13.57 -13.90
CA TYR A 301 1.12 13.24 -15.31
C TYR A 301 0.19 13.99 -16.26
N ILE A 302 -1.12 13.94 -16.00
CA ILE A 302 -2.13 14.61 -16.83
C ILE A 302 -1.96 16.13 -16.79
N PRO A 303 -1.79 16.81 -15.63
CA PRO A 303 -1.53 18.25 -15.57
C PRO A 303 -0.28 18.71 -16.31
N MET A 304 0.77 17.89 -16.37
CA MET A 304 1.99 18.17 -17.14
C MET A 304 1.82 18.03 -18.66
N GLY A 305 0.66 17.59 -19.12
CA GLY A 305 0.34 17.41 -20.55
C GLY A 305 0.17 15.94 -20.96
N GLY A 306 0.43 14.98 -20.06
CA GLY A 306 0.17 13.55 -20.25
C GLY A 306 0.84 12.98 -21.51
N ASN A 307 0.04 12.32 -22.35
CA ASN A 307 0.50 11.78 -23.64
C ASN A 307 0.65 12.83 -24.74
N ARG A 308 0.10 14.03 -24.53
CA ARG A 308 -0.04 15.05 -25.60
C ARG A 308 1.20 15.95 -25.73
N ARG A 309 1.95 16.18 -24.65
CA ARG A 309 3.11 17.07 -24.62
C ARG A 309 4.24 16.44 -23.81
N HIS A 310 5.47 16.41 -24.34
CA HIS A 310 6.69 16.00 -23.64
C HIS A 310 6.57 14.67 -22.86
N GLN A 311 5.87 13.69 -23.44
CA GLN A 311 5.53 12.44 -22.78
C GLN A 311 6.71 11.75 -22.08
N PRO A 312 7.92 11.60 -22.67
CA PRO A 312 9.05 10.97 -21.97
C PRO A 312 9.44 11.74 -20.70
N LEU A 313 9.45 13.09 -20.77
CA LEU A 313 9.73 13.93 -19.61
C LEU A 313 8.67 13.77 -18.52
N ASN A 314 7.39 13.71 -18.90
CA ASN A 314 6.30 13.51 -17.95
C ASN A 314 6.42 12.15 -17.25
N ILE A 315 6.77 11.08 -17.97
CA ILE A 315 7.02 9.75 -17.41
C ILE A 315 8.23 9.81 -16.48
N PHE A 316 9.33 10.43 -16.91
CA PHE A 316 10.55 10.58 -16.11
C PHE A 316 10.28 11.29 -14.78
N VAL A 317 9.57 12.43 -14.81
CA VAL A 317 9.21 13.18 -13.59
C VAL A 317 8.32 12.34 -12.66
N VAL A 318 7.33 11.65 -13.19
CA VAL A 318 6.45 10.77 -12.39
C VAL A 318 7.26 9.68 -11.69
N TRP A 319 8.16 9.02 -12.41
CA TRP A 319 8.98 7.95 -11.84
C TRP A 319 10.03 8.45 -10.84
N PHE A 320 10.63 9.61 -11.10
CA PHE A 320 11.49 10.28 -10.14
C PHE A 320 10.74 10.58 -8.83
N LEU A 321 9.54 11.17 -8.92
CA LEU A 321 8.71 11.46 -7.75
C LEU A 321 8.21 10.18 -7.07
N THR A 322 7.94 9.13 -7.83
CA THR A 322 7.57 7.81 -7.28
C THR A 322 8.73 7.22 -6.46
N GLY A 323 9.96 7.29 -6.97
CA GLY A 323 11.15 6.87 -6.24
C GLY A 323 11.34 7.69 -4.96
N MET A 324 11.29 9.00 -5.04
CA MET A 324 11.35 9.88 -3.86
C MET A 324 10.27 9.55 -2.84
N TRP A 325 9.05 9.27 -3.28
CA TRP A 325 7.93 8.96 -2.37
C TRP A 325 8.20 7.69 -1.55
N HIS A 326 8.84 6.68 -2.11
CA HIS A 326 9.15 5.44 -1.39
C HIS A 326 10.15 5.66 -0.25
N GLY A 327 11.19 6.47 -0.43
CA GLY A 327 12.15 6.72 0.64
C GLY A 327 13.11 7.86 0.34
N ALA A 328 13.71 8.39 1.40
CA ALA A 328 14.72 9.43 1.34
C ALA A 328 16.13 8.81 1.25
N SER A 329 16.39 8.05 0.18
CA SER A 329 17.67 7.44 -0.10
C SER A 329 17.90 7.33 -1.61
N TRP A 330 19.14 7.28 -2.04
CA TRP A 330 19.52 7.24 -3.46
C TRP A 330 19.08 5.97 -4.18
N ASN A 331 19.02 4.82 -3.50
CA ASN A 331 18.52 3.57 -4.08
C ASN A 331 17.07 3.70 -4.58
N PHE A 332 16.20 4.39 -3.84
CA PHE A 332 14.80 4.59 -4.26
C PHE A 332 14.71 5.52 -5.47
N ILE A 333 15.55 6.55 -5.54
CA ILE A 333 15.62 7.43 -6.71
C ILE A 333 16.08 6.63 -7.94
N ILE A 334 17.15 5.84 -7.81
CA ILE A 334 17.68 4.99 -8.88
C ILE A 334 16.62 3.94 -9.30
N TRP A 335 15.94 3.33 -8.34
CA TRP A 335 14.85 2.41 -8.60
C TRP A 335 13.70 3.05 -9.40
N GLY A 336 13.28 4.25 -9.02
CA GLY A 336 12.28 5.00 -9.77
C GLY A 336 12.74 5.31 -11.20
N LEU A 337 13.97 5.80 -11.37
CA LEU A 337 14.55 6.11 -12.68
C LEU A 337 14.72 4.84 -13.53
N TYR A 338 15.13 3.73 -12.95
CA TYR A 338 15.22 2.43 -13.61
C TYR A 338 13.89 2.05 -14.28
N PHE A 339 12.78 2.06 -13.52
CA PHE A 339 11.48 1.77 -14.10
C PHE A 339 10.98 2.85 -15.06
N GLY A 340 11.28 4.12 -14.80
CA GLY A 340 10.95 5.21 -15.69
C GLY A 340 11.57 5.04 -17.08
N VAL A 341 12.85 4.71 -17.15
CA VAL A 341 13.57 4.45 -18.40
C VAL A 341 12.98 3.23 -19.13
N ILE A 342 12.71 2.13 -18.42
CA ILE A 342 12.13 0.93 -19.03
C ILE A 342 10.74 1.22 -19.59
N VAL A 343 9.87 1.91 -18.84
CA VAL A 343 8.51 2.26 -19.31
C VAL A 343 8.57 3.15 -20.54
N ILE A 344 9.51 4.10 -20.60
CA ILE A 344 9.74 4.91 -21.81
C ILE A 344 10.20 4.00 -22.95
N ALA A 345 11.20 3.16 -22.73
CA ALA A 345 11.72 2.25 -23.76
C ALA A 345 10.62 1.32 -24.29
N GLU A 346 9.87 0.65 -23.41
CA GLU A 346 8.75 -0.23 -23.79
C GLU A 346 7.74 0.48 -24.69
N LYS A 347 7.40 1.71 -24.34
CA LYS A 347 6.39 2.49 -25.06
C LYS A 347 6.78 2.77 -26.51
N TYR A 348 8.07 2.99 -26.75
CA TYR A 348 8.56 3.30 -28.09
C TYR A 348 9.02 2.07 -28.88
N THR A 349 9.24 0.93 -28.22
CA THR A 349 9.74 -0.31 -28.84
C THR A 349 8.80 -1.48 -28.62
N LEU A 350 8.86 -2.14 -27.44
CA LEU A 350 8.22 -3.42 -27.14
C LEU A 350 6.70 -3.40 -27.31
N LEU A 351 6.02 -2.38 -26.82
CA LEU A 351 4.54 -2.30 -26.87
C LEU A 351 3.99 -2.18 -28.30
N LYS A 352 4.85 -1.83 -29.28
CA LYS A 352 4.45 -1.79 -30.70
C LYS A 352 4.52 -3.14 -31.38
N VAL A 353 5.28 -4.08 -30.84
CA VAL A 353 5.56 -5.39 -31.44
C VAL A 353 5.19 -6.56 -30.51
N GLN A 354 4.66 -6.30 -29.32
CA GLN A 354 4.38 -7.31 -28.30
C GLN A 354 3.47 -8.44 -28.80
N ASP A 355 2.52 -8.12 -29.70
CA ASP A 355 1.60 -9.12 -30.26
C ASP A 355 2.31 -10.16 -31.16
N LYS A 356 3.55 -9.89 -31.58
CA LYS A 356 4.38 -10.78 -32.38
C LYS A 356 5.32 -11.64 -31.53
N ILE A 357 5.42 -11.37 -30.23
CA ILE A 357 6.32 -12.05 -29.30
C ILE A 357 5.51 -13.08 -28.50
N PRO A 358 5.99 -14.32 -28.35
CA PRO A 358 5.33 -15.32 -27.50
C PRO A 358 5.17 -14.82 -26.07
N SER A 359 3.97 -15.00 -25.52
CA SER A 359 3.60 -14.47 -24.19
C SER A 359 4.55 -14.94 -23.09
N PHE A 360 5.05 -16.18 -23.14
CA PHE A 360 5.97 -16.69 -22.12
C PHE A 360 7.31 -15.94 -22.10
N LEU A 361 7.83 -15.49 -23.25
CA LEU A 361 9.05 -14.67 -23.31
C LEU A 361 8.82 -13.29 -22.70
N LEU A 362 7.64 -12.70 -22.95
CA LEU A 362 7.24 -11.44 -22.33
C LEU A 362 7.11 -11.57 -20.80
N HIS A 363 6.62 -12.70 -20.30
CA HIS A 363 6.58 -12.98 -18.87
C HIS A 363 7.99 -13.08 -18.27
N ILE A 364 8.89 -13.85 -18.88
CA ILE A 364 10.29 -13.97 -18.42
C ILE A 364 10.96 -12.60 -18.40
N TYR A 365 10.86 -11.84 -19.48
CA TYR A 365 11.37 -10.48 -19.59
C TYR A 365 10.87 -9.59 -18.44
N SER A 366 9.55 -9.56 -18.25
CA SER A 366 8.94 -8.67 -17.25
C SER A 366 9.31 -9.07 -15.82
N LEU A 367 9.27 -10.38 -15.51
CA LEU A 367 9.61 -10.87 -14.18
C LEU A 367 11.08 -10.65 -13.84
N LEU A 368 11.99 -10.88 -14.79
CA LEU A 368 13.41 -10.63 -14.59
C LEU A 368 13.68 -9.15 -14.25
N LEU A 369 13.09 -8.22 -15.01
CA LEU A 369 13.24 -6.79 -14.75
C LEU A 369 12.62 -6.37 -13.41
N VAL A 370 11.50 -6.98 -13.02
CA VAL A 370 10.89 -6.74 -11.70
C VAL A 370 11.81 -7.22 -10.58
N VAL A 371 12.37 -8.42 -10.69
CA VAL A 371 13.31 -8.98 -9.69
C VAL A 371 14.57 -8.12 -9.56
N ILE A 372 15.15 -7.66 -10.67
CA ILE A 372 16.28 -6.71 -10.66
C ILE A 372 15.86 -5.40 -9.95
N GLY A 373 14.68 -4.88 -10.28
CA GLY A 373 14.13 -3.70 -9.61
C GLY A 373 13.98 -3.89 -8.10
N TRP A 374 13.54 -5.06 -7.64
CA TRP A 374 13.46 -5.38 -6.22
C TRP A 374 14.84 -5.47 -5.56
N GLY A 375 15.87 -5.92 -6.25
CA GLY A 375 17.25 -5.87 -5.79
C GLY A 375 17.72 -4.43 -5.53
N ILE A 376 17.45 -3.50 -6.45
CA ILE A 376 17.76 -2.07 -6.26
C ILE A 376 16.95 -1.49 -5.09
N PHE A 377 15.72 -1.90 -4.92
CA PHE A 377 14.83 -1.41 -3.86
C PHE A 377 15.26 -1.87 -2.47
N TYR A 378 15.74 -3.12 -2.33
CA TYR A 378 16.05 -3.75 -1.05
C TYR A 378 17.25 -3.12 -0.35
N PHE A 379 18.32 -2.79 -1.09
CA PHE A 379 19.58 -2.32 -0.53
C PHE A 379 19.69 -0.80 -0.57
N ASP A 380 19.77 -0.17 0.61
CA ASP A 380 20.06 1.26 0.78
C ASP A 380 21.56 1.60 0.72
N ASP A 381 22.43 0.61 0.99
CA ASP A 381 23.89 0.70 0.91
C ASP A 381 24.38 0.17 -0.45
N PHE A 382 25.10 1.03 -1.20
CA PHE A 382 25.60 0.68 -2.54
C PHE A 382 26.63 -0.44 -2.52
N THR A 383 27.43 -0.57 -1.45
CA THR A 383 28.42 -1.66 -1.32
C THR A 383 27.69 -2.98 -1.17
N LYS A 384 26.65 -3.03 -0.33
CA LYS A 384 25.80 -4.23 -0.18
C LYS A 384 25.07 -4.55 -1.48
N MET A 385 24.56 -3.54 -2.16
CA MET A 385 23.89 -3.69 -3.46
C MET A 385 24.86 -4.28 -4.51
N GLN A 386 26.09 -3.80 -4.57
CA GLN A 386 27.10 -4.33 -5.47
C GLN A 386 27.42 -5.79 -5.16
N HIS A 387 27.68 -6.14 -3.89
CA HIS A 387 27.90 -7.54 -3.48
C HIS A 387 26.76 -8.46 -3.88
N PHE A 388 25.52 -7.99 -3.70
CA PHE A 388 24.34 -8.76 -4.13
C PHE A 388 24.35 -8.95 -5.65
N PHE A 389 24.53 -7.89 -6.44
CA PHE A 389 24.49 -8.02 -7.90
C PHE A 389 25.68 -8.81 -8.46
N ASP A 390 26.85 -8.76 -7.83
CA ASP A 390 27.98 -9.61 -8.19
C ASP A 390 27.60 -11.09 -8.01
N ALA A 391 27.03 -11.45 -6.85
CA ALA A 391 26.54 -12.81 -6.60
C ALA A 391 25.39 -13.20 -7.55
N PHE A 392 24.41 -12.33 -7.75
CA PHE A 392 23.26 -12.54 -8.62
C PHE A 392 23.65 -12.82 -10.08
N CYS A 393 24.69 -12.14 -10.59
CA CYS A 393 25.21 -12.30 -11.93
C CYS A 393 26.20 -13.47 -12.09
N GLY A 394 26.45 -14.27 -11.05
CA GLY A 394 27.33 -15.43 -11.14
C GLY A 394 28.78 -15.18 -10.77
N ASN A 395 29.13 -14.00 -10.26
CA ASN A 395 30.49 -13.62 -9.85
C ASN A 395 30.77 -13.92 -8.36
N ALA A 396 29.91 -14.71 -7.72
CA ALA A 396 30.13 -15.17 -6.34
C ALA A 396 31.29 -16.16 -6.25
N LYS A 397 31.93 -16.29 -5.07
CA LYS A 397 32.93 -17.32 -4.82
C LYS A 397 32.40 -18.73 -5.03
N ASN A 398 31.14 -18.97 -4.65
CA ASN A 398 30.44 -20.22 -4.80
C ASN A 398 29.17 -20.02 -5.62
N ILE A 399 28.95 -20.86 -6.61
CA ILE A 399 27.70 -20.84 -7.41
C ILE A 399 26.57 -21.47 -6.60
N TYR A 400 26.89 -22.53 -5.84
CA TYR A 400 25.94 -23.33 -5.08
C TYR A 400 26.19 -23.19 -3.56
N ASP A 401 25.12 -23.36 -2.80
CA ASP A 401 25.08 -23.25 -1.35
C ASP A 401 24.02 -24.20 -0.79
N PHE A 402 24.43 -25.11 0.10
CA PHE A 402 23.52 -26.06 0.73
C PHE A 402 22.42 -25.38 1.55
N ALA A 403 22.70 -24.21 2.16
CA ALA A 403 21.70 -23.47 2.91
C ALA A 403 20.55 -22.98 2.00
N ALA A 404 20.87 -22.59 0.76
CA ALA A 404 19.85 -22.19 -0.22
C ALA A 404 19.03 -23.39 -0.71
N GLU A 405 19.66 -24.56 -0.92
CA GLU A 405 18.93 -25.79 -1.24
C GLU A 405 17.98 -26.17 -0.09
N SER A 406 18.48 -26.19 1.15
CA SER A 406 17.67 -26.49 2.33
C SER A 406 16.48 -25.52 2.46
N ALA A 407 16.71 -24.22 2.28
CA ALA A 407 15.65 -23.22 2.31
C ALA A 407 14.56 -23.47 1.25
N CYS A 408 14.93 -24.01 0.09
CA CYS A 408 13.95 -24.40 -0.95
C CYS A 408 13.20 -25.68 -0.57
N MET A 409 13.91 -26.71 -0.09
CA MET A 409 13.33 -28.02 0.18
C MET A 409 12.48 -28.02 1.46
N ASP A 410 12.97 -27.43 2.53
CA ASP A 410 12.26 -27.34 3.81
C ASP A 410 10.98 -26.51 3.70
N ASN A 411 10.98 -25.53 2.80
CA ASN A 411 9.86 -24.64 2.54
C ASN A 411 9.15 -24.92 1.21
N PHE A 412 9.27 -26.13 0.66
CA PHE A 412 8.73 -26.46 -0.66
C PHE A 412 7.26 -26.07 -0.84
N TRP A 413 6.40 -26.42 0.12
CA TRP A 413 4.98 -26.08 0.06
C TRP A 413 4.70 -24.59 0.19
N LEU A 414 5.55 -23.83 0.89
CA LEU A 414 5.47 -22.38 0.96
C LEU A 414 5.75 -21.75 -0.42
N TRP A 415 6.79 -22.23 -1.12
CA TRP A 415 7.11 -21.79 -2.48
C TRP A 415 5.98 -22.10 -3.48
N VAL A 416 5.44 -23.32 -3.41
CA VAL A 416 4.30 -23.72 -4.25
C VAL A 416 3.09 -22.80 -3.98
N ALA A 417 2.74 -22.58 -2.71
CA ALA A 417 1.64 -21.69 -2.33
C ALA A 417 1.90 -20.25 -2.78
N GLY A 418 3.11 -19.72 -2.58
CA GLY A 418 3.51 -18.39 -3.00
C GLY A 418 3.32 -18.17 -4.50
N ILE A 419 3.78 -19.11 -5.34
CA ILE A 419 3.61 -19.03 -6.79
C ILE A 419 2.12 -19.14 -7.17
N LEU A 420 1.39 -20.10 -6.61
CA LEU A 420 -0.02 -20.30 -6.94
C LEU A 420 -0.88 -19.08 -6.59
N PHE A 421 -0.66 -18.45 -5.44
CA PHE A 421 -1.44 -17.27 -5.04
C PHE A 421 -1.03 -15.97 -5.75
N CYS A 422 0.07 -15.95 -6.49
CA CYS A 422 0.38 -14.87 -7.44
C CYS A 422 -0.48 -14.97 -8.72
N LEU A 423 -0.94 -16.17 -9.08
CA LEU A 423 -1.75 -16.45 -10.27
C LEU A 423 -3.24 -16.15 -10.00
N PRO A 424 -4.08 -15.95 -11.04
CA PRO A 424 -5.51 -15.73 -10.91
C PRO A 424 -6.27 -17.05 -10.58
N VAL A 425 -5.72 -17.86 -9.67
CA VAL A 425 -6.31 -19.15 -9.27
C VAL A 425 -7.67 -18.95 -8.62
N TYR A 426 -7.80 -17.93 -7.77
CA TYR A 426 -9.07 -17.61 -7.14
C TYR A 426 -10.17 -17.34 -8.17
N ASP A 427 -9.90 -16.50 -9.18
CA ASP A 427 -10.87 -16.17 -10.22
C ASP A 427 -11.26 -17.41 -11.04
N THR A 428 -10.28 -18.27 -11.30
CA THR A 428 -10.49 -19.53 -12.03
C THR A 428 -11.33 -20.51 -11.22
N VAL A 429 -10.96 -20.71 -9.95
CA VAL A 429 -11.73 -21.57 -9.03
C VAL A 429 -13.12 -21.02 -8.79
N ALA A 430 -13.28 -19.70 -8.61
CA ALA A 430 -14.57 -19.08 -8.45
C ALA A 430 -15.49 -19.24 -9.68
N LYS A 431 -14.92 -19.14 -10.91
CA LYS A 431 -15.66 -19.41 -12.14
C LYS A 431 -16.10 -20.88 -12.22
N TRP A 432 -15.16 -21.78 -11.94
CA TRP A 432 -15.44 -23.22 -11.91
C TRP A 432 -16.50 -23.56 -10.86
N TYR A 433 -16.33 -23.10 -9.62
CA TYR A 433 -17.26 -23.25 -8.51
C TYR A 433 -18.66 -22.76 -8.88
N ASN A 434 -18.76 -21.55 -9.45
CA ASN A 434 -20.04 -20.98 -9.90
C ASN A 434 -20.72 -21.78 -11.01
N ARG A 435 -19.95 -22.52 -11.83
CA ARG A 435 -20.48 -23.37 -12.91
C ARG A 435 -21.12 -24.66 -12.38
N TYR A 436 -20.59 -25.21 -11.30
CA TYR A 436 -21.05 -26.49 -10.74
C TYR A 436 -22.03 -26.33 -9.56
N LEU A 437 -22.23 -25.10 -9.10
CA LEU A 437 -23.23 -24.86 -8.06
C LEU A 437 -24.65 -25.01 -8.59
N PRO A 438 -25.59 -25.53 -7.74
CA PRO A 438 -26.99 -25.63 -8.09
C PRO A 438 -27.57 -24.27 -8.54
N ASN A 439 -28.49 -24.28 -9.50
CA ASN A 439 -29.19 -23.07 -9.97
C ASN A 439 -30.10 -22.45 -8.89
N ASN A 440 -30.34 -23.15 -7.79
CA ASN A 440 -31.11 -22.64 -6.66
C ASN A 440 -30.32 -21.55 -5.92
N THR A 441 -30.74 -20.30 -6.05
CA THR A 441 -30.08 -19.12 -5.51
C THR A 441 -29.90 -19.19 -3.98
N ARG A 442 -30.84 -19.76 -3.24
CA ARG A 442 -30.76 -19.90 -1.78
C ARG A 442 -29.70 -20.93 -1.38
N MET A 443 -29.69 -22.07 -2.04
CA MET A 443 -28.72 -23.14 -1.79
C MET A 443 -27.30 -22.67 -2.15
N LYS A 444 -27.14 -22.01 -3.29
CA LYS A 444 -25.87 -21.38 -3.70
C LYS A 444 -25.35 -20.41 -2.65
N LYS A 445 -26.20 -19.52 -2.13
CA LYS A 445 -25.83 -18.56 -1.10
C LYS A 445 -25.38 -19.26 0.19
N ASN A 446 -26.08 -20.30 0.63
CA ASN A 446 -25.75 -21.03 1.85
C ASN A 446 -24.42 -21.78 1.72
N ILE A 447 -24.18 -22.46 0.58
CA ILE A 447 -22.92 -23.17 0.32
C ILE A 447 -21.75 -22.16 0.29
N THR A 448 -21.91 -21.03 -0.40
CA THR A 448 -20.87 -19.99 -0.46
C THR A 448 -20.56 -19.43 0.94
N LEU A 449 -21.58 -19.17 1.75
CA LEU A 449 -21.41 -18.68 3.11
C LEU A 449 -20.70 -19.72 3.98
N ALA A 450 -21.10 -20.99 3.93
CA ALA A 450 -20.49 -22.08 4.68
C ALA A 450 -18.99 -22.25 4.29
N THR A 451 -18.67 -22.28 2.98
CA THR A 451 -17.30 -22.37 2.50
C THR A 451 -16.44 -21.21 2.99
N ARG A 452 -16.93 -19.98 2.89
CA ARG A 452 -16.23 -18.80 3.39
C ARG A 452 -16.02 -18.83 4.89
N THR A 453 -17.01 -19.28 5.66
CA THR A 453 -16.90 -19.41 7.12
C THR A 453 -15.81 -20.43 7.48
N VAL A 454 -15.79 -21.59 6.85
CA VAL A 454 -14.76 -22.62 7.08
C VAL A 454 -13.37 -22.08 6.74
N VAL A 455 -13.21 -21.47 5.57
CA VAL A 455 -11.93 -20.87 5.15
C VAL A 455 -11.51 -19.76 6.13
N SER A 456 -12.44 -18.92 6.59
CA SER A 456 -12.17 -17.87 7.57
C SER A 456 -11.65 -18.41 8.90
N ILE A 457 -12.26 -19.49 9.41
CA ILE A 457 -11.81 -20.14 10.66
C ILE A 457 -10.41 -20.73 10.48
N ILE A 458 -10.15 -21.42 9.37
CA ILE A 458 -8.83 -22.00 9.09
C ILE A 458 -7.78 -20.89 9.01
N LEU A 459 -8.03 -19.83 8.23
CA LEU A 459 -7.09 -18.71 8.08
C LEU A 459 -6.82 -18.01 9.42
N LEU A 460 -7.87 -17.75 10.22
CA LEU A 460 -7.70 -17.13 11.53
C LEU A 460 -6.89 -18.00 12.47
N THR A 461 -7.23 -19.30 12.58
CA THR A 461 -6.54 -20.24 13.48
C THR A 461 -5.06 -20.37 13.11
N LEU A 462 -4.76 -20.57 11.83
CA LEU A 462 -3.36 -20.67 11.36
C LEU A 462 -2.61 -19.35 11.57
N SER A 463 -3.23 -18.22 11.27
CA SER A 463 -2.59 -16.92 11.46
C SER A 463 -2.30 -16.65 12.95
N VAL A 464 -3.24 -16.96 13.84
CA VAL A 464 -3.03 -16.78 15.28
C VAL A 464 -1.92 -17.71 15.79
N ALA A 465 -1.92 -18.99 15.37
CA ALA A 465 -0.88 -19.95 15.76
C ALA A 465 0.53 -19.46 15.35
N LEU A 466 0.67 -18.93 14.14
CA LEU A 466 1.95 -18.38 13.65
C LEU A 466 2.32 -17.06 14.33
N LEU A 467 1.35 -16.21 14.69
CA LEU A 467 1.60 -14.92 15.35
C LEU A 467 2.09 -15.09 16.81
N VAL A 468 1.66 -16.13 17.52
CA VAL A 468 2.10 -16.39 18.91
C VAL A 468 3.60 -16.66 18.98
N GLY A 469 4.19 -17.26 17.95
CA GLY A 469 5.64 -17.55 17.88
C GLY A 469 6.45 -16.53 17.07
N ALA A 470 5.80 -15.51 16.44
CA ALA A 470 6.47 -14.65 15.51
C ALA A 470 7.37 -13.60 16.19
N THR A 471 8.65 -13.60 15.84
CA THR A 471 9.62 -12.57 16.24
C THR A 471 9.67 -11.40 15.23
N ASN A 472 9.26 -11.62 13.97
CA ASN A 472 9.25 -10.64 12.89
C ASN A 472 7.84 -10.47 12.32
N ASN A 473 7.14 -9.45 12.78
CA ASN A 473 5.78 -9.11 12.29
C ASN A 473 5.69 -7.66 11.78
N ALA A 474 6.85 -7.00 11.57
CA ALA A 474 6.87 -5.65 11.06
C ALA A 474 6.35 -5.61 9.62
N PHE A 475 5.56 -4.59 9.31
CA PHE A 475 5.14 -4.31 7.95
C PHE A 475 6.29 -3.64 7.19
N ILE A 476 6.60 -4.12 5.97
CA ILE A 476 7.77 -3.67 5.23
C ILE A 476 7.77 -2.15 4.96
N TYR A 477 6.60 -1.56 4.73
CA TYR A 477 6.45 -0.12 4.50
C TYR A 477 6.65 0.76 5.76
N THR A 478 6.79 0.20 6.94
CA THR A 478 7.19 0.97 8.13
C THR A 478 8.70 1.20 8.19
N ARG A 479 9.46 0.57 7.30
CA ARG A 479 10.91 0.74 7.19
C ARG A 479 11.32 1.90 6.24
N PHE A 480 10.37 2.47 5.46
CA PHE A 480 10.65 3.45 4.40
C PHE A 480 10.02 4.82 4.65
#